data_2df587cb1a47018fdb8e6000758fd32c
#
_entry.id   2df587cb1a47018fdb8e6000758fd32c
#
_cell.length_a   1.000
_cell.length_b   1.000
_cell.length_c   1.000
_cell.angle_alpha   90.00
_cell.angle_beta   90.00
_cell.angle_gamma   90.00
#
_symmetry.space_group_name_H-M   'P 1'
#
loop_
_entity.id
_entity.type
_entity.pdbx_description
1 polymer ?
#
loop_
_entity_poly.entity_id
_entity_poly.type
_entity_poly.pdbx_seq_one_letter_code
_entity_poly.pdbx_strand_id
1 'polypeptide(L)'
;MRAVMAGEVSTTDRRLTSPGEQVRPGIDLHVRGRSCYVSRGGLKLERGLSAFDVNPEGLSCLDVGCSTGGFTDCLLKRGAASVISVDVGYAQFSWELRQDPRVRLLERTNIVDVPAVVGSGVVDLAVCDVSFTSVTTVLPAVMELLRPSGTFLTLVKPQFEAPREDVGEGGVVRDQAVREAALERVRSAFEQAGLMVRGTCESPITGHKGNVEYLLCGVRDR
;
A
#
# COMPACT_ATOMS: atom_id res chain seq x y z
N MET A 1 8.02 -29.24 3.92
CA MET A 1 9.27 -29.33 3.14
C MET A 1 9.66 -28.00 2.46
N ARG A 2 8.84 -27.40 1.59
CA ARG A 2 9.18 -26.15 0.86
C ARG A 2 9.60 -25.00 1.77
N ALA A 3 8.89 -24.75 2.87
CA ALA A 3 9.20 -23.66 3.82
C ALA A 3 10.58 -23.83 4.49
N VAL A 4 10.99 -25.06 4.82
CA VAL A 4 12.31 -25.31 5.40
C VAL A 4 13.41 -25.05 4.36
N MET A 5 13.23 -25.55 3.12
CA MET A 5 14.17 -25.33 2.03
C MET A 5 14.28 -23.84 1.63
N ALA A 6 13.19 -23.07 1.80
CA ALA A 6 13.18 -21.63 1.62
C ALA A 6 13.79 -20.87 2.81
N GLY A 7 14.20 -21.56 3.88
CA GLY A 7 14.73 -20.94 5.10
C GLY A 7 13.68 -20.16 5.90
N GLU A 8 12.42 -20.51 5.74
CA GLU A 8 11.27 -19.85 6.40
C GLU A 8 10.97 -20.45 7.78
N VAL A 9 11.60 -21.58 8.15
CA VAL A 9 11.37 -22.25 9.43
C VAL A 9 12.57 -22.05 10.35
N SER A 10 12.33 -21.61 11.58
CA SER A 10 13.35 -21.47 12.62
C SER A 10 12.84 -22.04 13.95
N THR A 11 13.78 -22.44 14.79
CA THR A 11 13.55 -22.58 16.24
C THR A 11 13.89 -21.23 16.91
N THR A 12 13.73 -21.16 18.23
CA THR A 12 14.16 -19.99 19.00
C THR A 12 15.63 -19.65 18.78
N ASP A 13 16.49 -20.67 18.55
CA ASP A 13 17.93 -20.52 18.56
C ASP A 13 18.56 -20.49 17.15
N ARG A 14 17.91 -21.08 16.14
CA ARG A 14 18.49 -21.20 14.80
C ARG A 14 17.45 -21.41 13.69
N ARG A 15 17.85 -21.07 12.47
CA ARG A 15 17.09 -21.39 11.26
C ARG A 15 17.30 -22.85 10.88
N LEU A 16 16.23 -23.54 10.44
CA LEU A 16 16.32 -24.88 9.85
C LEU A 16 16.62 -24.74 8.35
N THR A 17 17.58 -25.48 7.87
CA THR A 17 18.05 -25.42 6.47
C THR A 17 17.74 -26.67 5.67
N SER A 18 17.40 -27.78 6.35
CA SER A 18 17.04 -29.04 5.73
C SER A 18 15.75 -29.63 6.31
N PRO A 19 14.83 -30.15 5.46
CA PRO A 19 13.62 -30.81 5.93
C PRO A 19 13.85 -32.05 6.81
N GLY A 20 15.04 -32.62 6.75
CA GLY A 20 15.44 -33.77 7.56
C GLY A 20 16.14 -33.43 8.87
N GLU A 21 16.30 -32.15 9.19
CA GLU A 21 16.91 -31.76 10.47
C GLU A 21 16.04 -32.23 11.65
N GLN A 22 16.70 -32.93 12.58
CA GLN A 22 16.05 -33.34 13.82
C GLN A 22 16.06 -32.19 14.81
N VAL A 23 14.90 -31.93 15.37
CA VAL A 23 14.70 -30.93 16.45
C VAL A 23 14.23 -31.66 17.71
N ARG A 24 14.46 -31.07 18.88
CA ARG A 24 14.02 -31.65 20.15
C ARG A 24 12.49 -31.73 20.16
N PRO A 25 11.90 -32.83 20.63
CA PRO A 25 10.45 -32.92 20.86
C PRO A 25 9.98 -31.75 21.75
N GLY A 26 8.88 -31.11 21.35
CA GLY A 26 8.30 -29.98 22.11
C GLY A 26 8.95 -28.62 21.88
N ILE A 27 9.93 -28.50 20.95
CA ILE A 27 10.49 -27.18 20.62
C ILE A 27 9.49 -26.40 19.76
N ASP A 28 9.35 -25.12 20.07
CA ASP A 28 8.52 -24.22 19.25
C ASP A 28 9.16 -23.98 17.88
N LEU A 29 8.43 -24.30 16.83
CA LEU A 29 8.81 -24.00 15.45
C LEU A 29 8.15 -22.68 15.02
N HIS A 30 8.97 -21.69 14.76
CA HIS A 30 8.53 -20.45 14.13
C HIS A 30 8.63 -20.62 12.61
N VAL A 31 7.48 -20.73 11.96
CA VAL A 31 7.40 -20.62 10.51
C VAL A 31 7.30 -19.13 10.20
N ARG A 32 8.29 -18.58 9.51
CA ARG A 32 8.20 -17.23 8.95
C ARG A 32 6.91 -17.24 8.11
N GLY A 33 5.87 -16.63 8.65
CA GLY A 33 4.56 -16.69 8.04
C GLY A 33 4.70 -16.29 6.58
N ARG A 34 4.17 -17.08 5.67
CA ARG A 34 3.84 -16.56 4.35
C ARG A 34 3.04 -15.31 4.65
N SER A 35 3.55 -14.16 4.23
CA SER A 35 2.72 -12.96 4.25
C SER A 35 1.38 -13.39 3.65
N CYS A 36 0.27 -13.13 4.34
CA CYS A 36 -1.06 -13.43 3.83
C CYS A 36 -1.30 -12.70 2.49
N TYR A 37 -0.39 -11.82 2.10
CA TYR A 37 -0.37 -11.04 0.87
C TYR A 37 0.91 -11.29 0.08
N VAL A 38 0.88 -11.04 -1.23
CA VAL A 38 2.03 -11.19 -2.14
C VAL A 38 3.23 -10.30 -1.74
N SER A 39 2.99 -9.25 -0.97
CA SER A 39 4.04 -8.43 -0.36
C SER A 39 3.61 -7.81 0.97
N ARG A 40 4.58 -7.26 1.73
CA ARG A 40 4.34 -6.56 3.00
C ARG A 40 3.39 -5.35 2.86
N GLY A 41 3.25 -4.80 1.65
CA GLY A 41 2.30 -3.72 1.36
C GLY A 41 0.89 -4.07 1.78
N GLY A 42 0.43 -5.31 1.53
CA GLY A 42 -0.91 -5.75 1.93
C GLY A 42 -1.20 -5.59 3.43
N LEU A 43 -0.21 -5.76 4.31
CA LEU A 43 -0.36 -5.53 5.75
C LEU A 43 -0.60 -4.05 6.09
N LYS A 44 0.02 -3.13 5.32
CA LYS A 44 -0.19 -1.69 5.49
C LYS A 44 -1.63 -1.32 5.12
N LEU A 45 -2.10 -1.77 3.96
CA LEU A 45 -3.47 -1.51 3.52
C LEU A 45 -4.49 -2.13 4.46
N GLU A 46 -4.29 -3.37 4.88
CA GLU A 46 -5.13 -4.05 5.88
C GLU A 46 -5.33 -3.22 7.15
N ARG A 47 -4.24 -2.61 7.65
CA ARG A 47 -4.29 -1.70 8.81
C ARG A 47 -5.17 -0.48 8.53
N GLY A 48 -5.03 0.15 7.36
CA GLY A 48 -5.81 1.33 6.98
C GLY A 48 -7.29 1.01 6.83
N LEU A 49 -7.61 -0.06 6.09
CA LEU A 49 -9.00 -0.50 5.91
C LEU A 49 -9.69 -0.76 7.26
N SER A 50 -8.99 -1.42 8.18
CA SER A 50 -9.51 -1.72 9.51
C SER A 50 -9.62 -0.47 10.41
N ALA A 51 -8.63 0.45 10.35
CA ALA A 51 -8.61 1.64 11.19
C ALA A 51 -9.70 2.65 10.83
N PHE A 52 -10.09 2.71 9.55
CA PHE A 52 -11.07 3.69 9.05
C PHE A 52 -12.42 3.04 8.69
N ASP A 53 -12.61 1.76 9.04
CA ASP A 53 -13.83 0.99 8.74
C ASP A 53 -14.21 1.05 7.25
N VAL A 54 -13.21 0.86 6.37
CA VAL A 54 -13.39 0.82 4.91
C VAL A 54 -13.53 -0.62 4.47
N ASN A 55 -14.67 -0.98 3.89
CA ASN A 55 -14.91 -2.31 3.34
C ASN A 55 -14.84 -2.29 1.81
N PRO A 56 -13.85 -2.95 1.17
CA PRO A 56 -13.73 -3.01 -0.29
C PRO A 56 -14.74 -3.93 -0.98
N GLU A 57 -15.52 -4.72 -0.23
CA GLU A 57 -16.42 -5.73 -0.79
C GLU A 57 -17.37 -5.15 -1.83
N GLY A 58 -17.38 -5.72 -3.03
CA GLY A 58 -18.21 -5.30 -4.14
C GLY A 58 -17.79 -3.99 -4.81
N LEU A 59 -16.74 -3.30 -4.34
CA LEU A 59 -16.32 -2.01 -4.88
C LEU A 59 -15.42 -2.16 -6.12
N SER A 60 -15.50 -1.16 -7.00
CA SER A 60 -14.48 -0.92 -8.03
C SER A 60 -13.33 -0.11 -7.42
N CYS A 61 -12.12 -0.66 -7.43
CA CYS A 61 -10.97 -0.10 -6.76
C CYS A 61 -9.88 0.37 -7.74
N LEU A 62 -9.04 1.31 -7.28
CA LEU A 62 -7.83 1.78 -7.93
C LEU A 62 -6.65 1.56 -6.98
N ASP A 63 -5.56 0.96 -7.46
CA ASP A 63 -4.29 0.80 -6.75
C ASP A 63 -3.19 1.58 -7.48
N VAL A 64 -2.76 2.72 -6.90
CA VAL A 64 -1.75 3.62 -7.47
C VAL A 64 -0.38 3.30 -6.87
N GLY A 65 0.59 2.92 -7.72
CA GLY A 65 1.89 2.43 -7.29
C GLY A 65 1.82 0.95 -6.87
N CYS A 66 1.16 0.13 -7.68
CA CYS A 66 0.84 -1.25 -7.32
C CYS A 66 2.08 -2.16 -7.13
N SER A 67 3.23 -1.83 -7.71
CA SER A 67 4.50 -2.56 -7.58
C SER A 67 4.31 -4.08 -7.73
N THR A 68 4.53 -4.87 -6.69
CA THR A 68 4.35 -6.33 -6.68
C THR A 68 2.88 -6.76 -6.51
N GLY A 69 1.96 -5.84 -6.24
CA GLY A 69 0.53 -6.10 -6.09
C GLY A 69 0.06 -6.33 -4.65
N GLY A 70 0.80 -5.87 -3.65
CA GLY A 70 0.43 -6.09 -2.25
C GLY A 70 -0.90 -5.45 -1.87
N PHE A 71 -1.17 -4.23 -2.33
CA PHE A 71 -2.46 -3.55 -2.12
C PHE A 71 -3.56 -4.20 -2.94
N THR A 72 -3.31 -4.47 -4.22
CA THR A 72 -4.24 -5.21 -5.09
C THR A 72 -4.68 -6.53 -4.46
N ASP A 73 -3.75 -7.35 -3.97
CA ASP A 73 -4.02 -8.64 -3.32
C ASP A 73 -4.89 -8.46 -2.06
N CYS A 74 -4.62 -7.44 -1.26
CA CYS A 74 -5.42 -7.10 -0.10
C CYS A 74 -6.87 -6.74 -0.49
N LEU A 75 -7.05 -5.86 -1.49
CA LEU A 75 -8.37 -5.47 -1.99
C LEU A 75 -9.17 -6.68 -2.50
N LEU A 76 -8.54 -7.54 -3.31
CA LEU A 76 -9.18 -8.74 -3.87
C LEU A 76 -9.59 -9.75 -2.79
N LYS A 77 -8.75 -9.96 -1.77
CA LYS A 77 -9.03 -10.82 -0.61
C LYS A 77 -10.12 -10.28 0.28
N ARG A 78 -10.29 -8.95 0.29
CA ARG A 78 -11.38 -8.24 0.97
C ARG A 78 -12.63 -8.11 0.11
N GLY A 79 -12.72 -8.81 -1.05
CA GLY A 79 -13.91 -8.90 -1.86
C GLY A 79 -14.14 -7.78 -2.87
N ALA A 80 -13.11 -7.00 -3.23
CA ALA A 80 -13.24 -6.01 -4.30
C ALA A 80 -13.76 -6.65 -5.60
N ALA A 81 -14.72 -6.01 -6.25
CA ALA A 81 -15.32 -6.48 -7.51
C ALA A 81 -14.33 -6.35 -8.66
N SER A 82 -13.52 -5.29 -8.66
CA SER A 82 -12.47 -5.07 -9.65
C SER A 82 -11.38 -4.15 -9.09
N VAL A 83 -10.16 -4.28 -9.62
CA VAL A 83 -9.03 -3.41 -9.28
C VAL A 83 -8.32 -2.95 -10.54
N ILE A 84 -8.22 -1.64 -10.75
CA ILE A 84 -7.32 -1.03 -11.72
C ILE A 84 -5.98 -0.81 -10.99
N SER A 85 -4.95 -1.55 -11.38
CA SER A 85 -3.62 -1.49 -10.76
C SER A 85 -2.68 -0.74 -11.69
N VAL A 86 -2.09 0.37 -11.19
CA VAL A 86 -1.28 1.31 -12.00
C VAL A 86 0.12 1.41 -11.45
N ASP A 87 1.12 1.30 -12.32
CA ASP A 87 2.52 1.52 -11.97
C ASP A 87 3.32 2.06 -13.15
N VAL A 88 4.26 2.96 -12.87
CA VAL A 88 5.23 3.44 -13.86
C VAL A 88 6.31 2.40 -14.16
N GLY A 89 6.51 1.45 -13.25
CA GLY A 89 7.40 0.31 -13.37
C GLY A 89 6.86 -0.78 -14.30
N TYR A 90 7.65 -1.83 -14.45
CA TYR A 90 7.33 -2.94 -15.34
C TYR A 90 7.85 -4.28 -14.78
N ALA A 91 7.12 -5.37 -15.05
CA ALA A 91 7.48 -6.75 -14.75
C ALA A 91 7.70 -7.08 -13.25
N GLN A 92 7.19 -6.26 -12.33
CA GLN A 92 7.28 -6.50 -10.88
C GLN A 92 6.00 -7.14 -10.33
N PHE A 93 4.87 -6.92 -10.98
CA PHE A 93 3.55 -7.34 -10.51
C PHE A 93 3.43 -8.87 -10.47
N SER A 94 2.84 -9.42 -9.41
CA SER A 94 2.66 -10.85 -9.20
C SER A 94 1.96 -11.51 -10.38
N TRP A 95 2.52 -12.63 -10.87
CA TRP A 95 1.93 -13.39 -11.95
C TRP A 95 0.52 -13.92 -11.63
N GLU A 96 0.28 -14.33 -10.40
CA GLU A 96 -1.03 -14.83 -9.95
C GLU A 96 -2.09 -13.74 -10.04
N LEU A 97 -1.76 -12.52 -9.59
CA LEU A 97 -2.66 -11.37 -9.66
C LEU A 97 -2.88 -10.89 -11.11
N ARG A 98 -1.87 -11.01 -11.96
CA ARG A 98 -1.97 -10.67 -13.39
C ARG A 98 -2.98 -11.56 -14.13
N GLN A 99 -3.22 -12.77 -13.64
CA GLN A 99 -4.19 -13.72 -14.21
C GLN A 99 -5.60 -13.57 -13.61
N ASP A 100 -5.77 -12.80 -12.54
CA ASP A 100 -7.09 -12.60 -11.93
C ASP A 100 -7.97 -11.73 -12.85
N PRO A 101 -9.15 -12.21 -13.30
CA PRO A 101 -9.98 -11.48 -14.23
C PRO A 101 -10.55 -10.16 -13.66
N ARG A 102 -10.48 -9.96 -12.35
CA ARG A 102 -10.87 -8.72 -11.68
C ARG A 102 -9.80 -7.63 -11.77
N VAL A 103 -8.57 -7.97 -12.18
CA VAL A 103 -7.44 -7.03 -12.25
C VAL A 103 -7.26 -6.48 -13.65
N ARG A 104 -7.30 -5.16 -13.77
CA ARG A 104 -6.83 -4.44 -14.96
C ARG A 104 -5.49 -3.78 -14.64
N LEU A 105 -4.40 -4.40 -15.10
CA LEU A 105 -3.05 -3.90 -14.85
C LEU A 105 -2.60 -2.93 -15.94
N LEU A 106 -2.13 -1.76 -15.52
CA LEU A 106 -1.56 -0.70 -16.35
C LEU A 106 -0.11 -0.45 -15.91
N GLU A 107 0.82 -1.20 -16.49
CA GLU A 107 2.28 -0.99 -16.29
C GLU A 107 2.82 0.08 -17.23
N ARG A 108 3.98 0.67 -16.90
CA ARG A 108 4.61 1.77 -17.64
C ARG A 108 3.65 2.95 -17.85
N THR A 109 2.72 3.13 -16.93
CA THR A 109 1.65 4.11 -17.05
C THR A 109 1.73 5.08 -15.88
N ASN A 110 1.77 6.37 -16.17
CA ASN A 110 1.63 7.39 -15.14
C ASN A 110 0.15 7.53 -14.77
N ILE A 111 -0.15 7.71 -13.49
CA ILE A 111 -1.53 7.89 -13.02
C ILE A 111 -2.24 9.06 -13.72
N VAL A 112 -1.53 10.09 -14.11
CA VAL A 112 -2.09 11.26 -14.82
C VAL A 112 -2.66 10.93 -16.20
N ASP A 113 -2.23 9.84 -16.81
CA ASP A 113 -2.70 9.37 -18.12
C ASP A 113 -3.89 8.41 -18.01
N VAL A 114 -4.17 7.90 -16.81
CA VAL A 114 -5.19 6.86 -16.57
C VAL A 114 -6.61 7.34 -16.86
N PRO A 115 -7.04 8.58 -16.49
CA PRO A 115 -8.37 9.07 -16.83
C PRO A 115 -8.69 9.02 -18.33
N ALA A 116 -7.72 9.31 -19.19
CA ALA A 116 -7.86 9.20 -20.64
C ALA A 116 -8.07 7.77 -21.14
N VAL A 117 -7.64 6.75 -20.37
CA VAL A 117 -7.71 5.32 -20.74
C VAL A 117 -8.96 4.64 -20.19
N VAL A 118 -9.45 5.05 -19.02
CA VAL A 118 -10.54 4.35 -18.32
C VAL A 118 -11.78 5.22 -18.12
N GLY A 119 -11.69 6.53 -18.32
CA GLY A 119 -12.75 7.51 -18.04
C GLY A 119 -12.68 8.05 -16.62
N SER A 120 -13.54 9.06 -16.35
CA SER A 120 -13.65 9.72 -15.05
C SER A 120 -14.74 9.09 -14.19
N GLY A 121 -14.63 9.19 -12.85
CA GLY A 121 -15.66 8.71 -11.92
C GLY A 121 -15.93 7.21 -12.02
N VAL A 122 -14.88 6.40 -12.17
CA VAL A 122 -15.00 4.95 -12.42
C VAL A 122 -14.72 4.08 -11.20
N VAL A 123 -14.15 4.63 -10.11
CA VAL A 123 -13.78 3.87 -8.90
C VAL A 123 -14.48 4.40 -7.65
N ASP A 124 -14.80 3.48 -6.74
CA ASP A 124 -15.42 3.75 -5.43
C ASP A 124 -14.38 3.93 -4.34
N LEU A 125 -13.25 3.22 -4.46
CA LEU A 125 -12.13 3.24 -3.53
C LEU A 125 -10.81 3.38 -4.30
N ALA A 126 -10.04 4.41 -4.01
CA ALA A 126 -8.67 4.56 -4.44
C ALA A 126 -7.72 4.27 -3.29
N VAL A 127 -6.67 3.49 -3.55
CA VAL A 127 -5.55 3.27 -2.61
C VAL A 127 -4.23 3.68 -3.28
N CYS A 128 -3.26 4.16 -2.49
CA CYS A 128 -2.02 4.68 -3.04
C CYS A 128 -0.81 4.33 -2.16
N ASP A 129 0.23 3.77 -2.79
CA ASP A 129 1.55 3.50 -2.20
C ASP A 129 2.67 3.91 -3.16
N VAL A 130 2.75 5.20 -3.49
CA VAL A 130 3.78 5.72 -4.39
C VAL A 130 5.12 5.96 -3.66
N SER A 131 6.21 5.89 -4.42
CA SER A 131 7.57 6.20 -3.96
C SER A 131 8.23 7.20 -4.90
N PHE A 132 9.14 8.01 -4.37
CA PHE A 132 9.90 9.03 -5.11
C PHE A 132 9.04 10.17 -5.70
N THR A 133 7.80 10.27 -5.29
CA THR A 133 6.88 11.36 -5.62
C THR A 133 5.98 11.65 -4.43
N SER A 134 5.48 12.88 -4.35
CA SER A 134 4.50 13.28 -3.34
C SER A 134 3.11 12.76 -3.69
N VAL A 135 2.32 12.39 -2.68
CA VAL A 135 0.89 12.09 -2.84
C VAL A 135 0.13 13.27 -3.46
N THR A 136 0.54 14.48 -3.16
CA THR A 136 -0.10 15.69 -3.70
C THR A 136 -0.01 15.79 -5.22
N THR A 137 1.03 15.19 -5.82
CA THR A 137 1.22 15.15 -7.29
C THR A 137 0.23 14.20 -7.97
N VAL A 138 -0.13 13.10 -7.33
CA VAL A 138 -1.06 12.10 -7.89
C VAL A 138 -2.52 12.40 -7.58
N LEU A 139 -2.76 13.22 -6.55
CA LEU A 139 -4.09 13.55 -6.04
C LEU A 139 -5.07 14.05 -7.11
N PRO A 140 -4.73 14.98 -8.03
CA PRO A 140 -5.67 15.45 -9.05
C PRO A 140 -6.20 14.32 -9.94
N ALA A 141 -5.33 13.42 -10.40
CA ALA A 141 -5.73 12.30 -11.24
C ALA A 141 -6.59 11.28 -10.46
N VAL A 142 -6.27 11.03 -9.19
CA VAL A 142 -7.09 10.18 -8.32
C VAL A 142 -8.49 10.81 -8.14
N MET A 143 -8.57 12.12 -7.90
CA MET A 143 -9.86 12.82 -7.77
C MET A 143 -10.71 12.77 -9.04
N GLU A 144 -10.09 12.76 -10.21
CA GLU A 144 -10.81 12.61 -11.47
C GLU A 144 -11.41 11.19 -11.62
N LEU A 145 -10.67 10.17 -11.18
CA LEU A 145 -11.11 8.77 -11.26
C LEU A 145 -12.12 8.37 -10.19
N LEU A 146 -12.08 9.05 -9.04
CA LEU A 146 -12.90 8.73 -7.87
C LEU A 146 -14.34 9.24 -8.07
N ARG A 147 -15.33 8.39 -7.80
CA ARG A 147 -16.76 8.78 -7.79
C ARG A 147 -17.07 9.77 -6.67
N PRO A 148 -18.16 10.54 -6.77
CA PRO A 148 -18.74 11.22 -5.61
C PRO A 148 -18.99 10.24 -4.47
N SER A 149 -18.71 10.67 -3.24
CA SER A 149 -18.71 9.82 -2.02
C SER A 149 -17.70 8.67 -2.01
N GLY A 150 -16.81 8.59 -3.00
CA GLY A 150 -15.73 7.62 -3.03
C GLY A 150 -14.67 7.90 -1.97
N THR A 151 -13.93 6.87 -1.60
CA THR A 151 -12.90 6.92 -0.54
C THR A 151 -11.51 6.93 -1.14
N PHE A 152 -10.62 7.77 -0.64
CA PHE A 152 -9.19 7.74 -0.94
C PHE A 152 -8.39 7.42 0.32
N LEU A 153 -7.66 6.29 0.30
CA LEU A 153 -6.78 5.83 1.36
C LEU A 153 -5.35 5.76 0.84
N THR A 154 -4.45 6.56 1.38
CA THR A 154 -3.06 6.64 0.92
C THR A 154 -2.05 6.38 2.02
N LEU A 155 -0.89 5.81 1.64
CA LEU A 155 0.33 5.90 2.45
C LEU A 155 0.96 7.28 2.27
N VAL A 156 1.25 7.93 3.40
CA VAL A 156 2.05 9.14 3.47
C VAL A 156 3.44 8.76 3.95
N LYS A 157 4.44 9.02 3.13
CA LYS A 157 5.84 8.70 3.38
C LYS A 157 6.60 10.00 3.61
N PRO A 158 6.94 10.38 4.85
CA PRO A 158 7.56 11.66 5.15
C PRO A 158 8.80 11.97 4.29
N GLN A 159 9.59 10.96 3.94
CA GLN A 159 10.78 11.13 3.10
C GLN A 159 10.51 11.58 1.66
N PHE A 160 9.25 11.50 1.19
CA PHE A 160 8.84 11.97 -0.14
C PHE A 160 7.92 13.21 -0.07
N GLU A 161 7.54 13.61 1.14
CA GLU A 161 6.67 14.76 1.39
C GLU A 161 7.43 15.94 2.02
N ALA A 162 8.45 15.66 2.83
CA ALA A 162 9.24 16.69 3.49
C ALA A 162 10.19 17.42 2.52
N PRO A 163 10.60 18.66 2.83
CA PRO A 163 11.68 19.36 2.15
C PRO A 163 12.96 18.51 2.15
N ARG A 164 13.75 18.61 1.08
CA ARG A 164 14.95 17.77 0.90
C ARG A 164 15.99 17.97 2.02
N GLU A 165 16.10 19.18 2.55
CA GLU A 165 16.99 19.54 3.65
C GLU A 165 16.63 18.86 4.97
N ASP A 166 15.36 18.50 5.16
CA ASP A 166 14.85 17.82 6.36
C ASP A 166 14.94 16.29 6.27
N VAL A 167 15.30 15.77 5.09
CA VAL A 167 15.51 14.34 4.89
C VAL A 167 16.96 14.00 5.22
N GLY A 168 17.15 13.26 6.30
CA GLY A 168 18.47 12.90 6.79
C GLY A 168 19.23 11.90 5.92
N GLU A 169 20.44 11.61 6.32
CA GLU A 169 21.33 10.67 5.64
C GLU A 169 20.62 9.32 5.41
N GLY A 170 20.79 8.77 4.21
CA GLY A 170 20.15 7.53 3.81
C GLY A 170 18.68 7.65 3.46
N GLY A 171 18.11 8.86 3.40
CA GLY A 171 16.70 9.08 3.05
C GLY A 171 15.76 8.76 4.22
N VAL A 172 16.18 8.99 5.47
CA VAL A 172 15.38 8.70 6.67
C VAL A 172 15.00 9.99 7.39
N VAL A 173 13.70 10.19 7.63
CA VAL A 173 13.16 11.30 8.42
C VAL A 173 13.02 10.84 9.88
N ARG A 174 13.96 11.28 10.74
CA ARG A 174 13.98 10.91 12.16
C ARG A 174 13.24 11.89 13.05
N ASP A 175 13.23 13.15 12.66
CA ASP A 175 12.56 14.21 13.42
C ASP A 175 11.03 14.02 13.36
N GLN A 176 10.40 13.97 14.52
CA GLN A 176 8.97 13.79 14.65
C GLN A 176 8.20 15.01 14.10
N ALA A 177 8.68 16.22 14.35
CA ALA A 177 8.02 17.44 13.87
C ALA A 177 8.03 17.50 12.34
N VAL A 178 9.11 17.07 11.69
CA VAL A 178 9.17 16.96 10.22
C VAL A 178 8.18 15.92 9.68
N ARG A 179 8.05 14.77 10.36
CA ARG A 179 7.06 13.75 9.97
C ARG A 179 5.62 14.27 10.09
N GLU A 180 5.31 14.95 11.19
CA GLU A 180 4.00 15.55 11.43
C GLU A 180 3.69 16.65 10.41
N ALA A 181 4.65 17.52 10.10
CA ALA A 181 4.51 18.55 9.07
C ALA A 181 4.28 17.96 7.67
N ALA A 182 4.97 16.85 7.33
CA ALA A 182 4.78 16.14 6.08
C ALA A 182 3.36 15.54 5.98
N LEU A 183 2.87 14.94 7.07
CA LEU A 183 1.52 14.40 7.14
C LEU A 183 0.46 15.50 7.02
N GLU A 184 0.63 16.63 7.72
CA GLU A 184 -0.29 17.77 7.68
C GLU A 184 -0.34 18.41 6.29
N ARG A 185 0.78 18.46 5.56
CA ARG A 185 0.80 18.93 4.17
C ARG A 185 -0.12 18.10 3.28
N VAL A 186 -0.04 16.77 3.37
CA VAL A 186 -0.89 15.88 2.55
C VAL A 186 -2.35 15.98 3.00
N ARG A 187 -2.60 16.07 4.31
CA ARG A 187 -3.94 16.29 4.85
C ARG A 187 -4.58 17.57 4.32
N SER A 188 -3.86 18.68 4.39
CA SER A 188 -4.34 19.97 3.85
C SER A 188 -4.62 19.90 2.35
N ALA A 189 -3.79 19.17 1.58
CA ALA A 189 -4.04 18.95 0.15
C ALA A 189 -5.32 18.14 -0.10
N PHE A 190 -5.62 17.15 0.73
CA PHE A 190 -6.87 16.38 0.67
C PHE A 190 -8.09 17.31 0.88
N GLU A 191 -8.06 18.13 1.93
CA GLU A 191 -9.14 19.07 2.25
C GLU A 191 -9.35 20.10 1.11
N GLN A 192 -8.26 20.63 0.56
CA GLN A 192 -8.30 21.57 -0.58
C GLN A 192 -8.83 20.92 -1.87
N ALA A 193 -8.63 19.61 -2.03
CA ALA A 193 -9.16 18.85 -3.16
C ALA A 193 -10.63 18.41 -2.99
N GLY A 194 -11.28 18.73 -1.86
CA GLY A 194 -12.66 18.35 -1.57
C GLY A 194 -12.80 16.94 -0.98
N LEU A 195 -11.76 16.47 -0.29
CA LEU A 195 -11.82 15.24 0.50
C LEU A 195 -12.05 15.58 1.98
N MET A 196 -13.13 15.09 2.55
CA MET A 196 -13.35 15.13 4.00
C MET A 196 -12.44 14.09 4.67
N VAL A 197 -11.43 14.57 5.41
CA VAL A 197 -10.48 13.70 6.10
C VAL A 197 -11.18 12.93 7.23
N ARG A 198 -11.09 11.61 7.20
CA ARG A 198 -11.62 10.69 8.23
C ARG A 198 -10.62 10.49 9.37
N GLY A 199 -9.34 10.56 9.09
CA GLY A 199 -8.28 10.41 10.08
C GLY A 199 -6.97 9.92 9.50
N THR A 200 -6.01 9.72 10.42
CA THR A 200 -4.68 9.20 10.14
C THR A 200 -4.33 8.09 11.12
N CYS A 201 -3.52 7.13 10.72
CA CYS A 201 -2.92 6.17 11.63
C CYS A 201 -1.51 5.78 11.15
N GLU A 202 -0.67 5.34 12.08
CA GLU A 202 0.66 4.83 11.74
C GLU A 202 0.58 3.46 11.05
N SER A 203 1.44 3.24 10.07
CA SER A 203 1.61 1.95 9.41
C SER A 203 2.10 0.90 10.41
N PRO A 204 1.61 -0.35 10.36
CA PRO A 204 2.00 -1.41 11.28
C PRO A 204 3.45 -1.88 11.07
N ILE A 205 4.06 -1.48 9.98
CA ILE A 205 5.45 -1.79 9.62
C ILE A 205 6.14 -0.56 9.07
N THR A 206 7.42 -0.44 9.38
CA THR A 206 8.25 0.62 8.82
C THR A 206 8.54 0.40 7.34
N GLY A 207 8.73 1.51 6.63
CA GLY A 207 9.17 1.54 5.24
C GLY A 207 10.66 1.24 5.06
N HIS A 208 11.19 1.63 3.90
CA HIS A 208 12.61 1.44 3.57
C HIS A 208 13.51 2.13 4.62
N LYS A 209 14.56 1.42 5.06
CA LYS A 209 15.53 1.88 6.07
C LYS A 209 14.92 2.31 7.41
N GLY A 210 13.72 1.82 7.74
CA GLY A 210 13.07 2.09 9.02
C GLY A 210 12.27 3.41 9.07
N ASN A 211 11.97 4.03 7.94
CA ASN A 211 11.08 5.19 7.90
C ASN A 211 9.71 4.85 8.49
N VAL A 212 9.22 5.72 9.38
CA VAL A 212 7.84 5.69 9.84
C VAL A 212 6.95 6.21 8.72
N GLU A 213 5.89 5.49 8.42
CA GLU A 213 4.92 5.84 7.38
C GLU A 213 3.52 5.91 8.00
N TYR A 214 2.65 6.71 7.41
CA TYR A 214 1.30 6.92 7.90
C TYR A 214 0.26 6.56 6.85
N LEU A 215 -0.92 6.19 7.29
CA LEU A 215 -2.10 6.03 6.45
C LEU A 215 -3.02 7.23 6.69
N LEU A 216 -3.50 7.83 5.61
CA LEU A 216 -4.46 8.93 5.61
C LEU A 216 -5.67 8.52 4.79
N CYS A 217 -6.86 8.72 5.35
CA CYS A 217 -8.12 8.41 4.70
C CYS A 217 -8.98 9.67 4.54
N GLY A 218 -9.52 9.87 3.35
CA GLY A 218 -10.49 10.93 3.05
C GLY A 218 -11.64 10.40 2.18
N VAL A 219 -12.79 11.01 2.29
CA VAL A 219 -13.98 10.71 1.49
C VAL A 219 -14.33 11.92 0.65
N ARG A 220 -14.55 11.72 -0.66
CA ARG A 220 -14.94 12.77 -1.58
C ARG A 220 -16.36 13.25 -1.26
N ASP A 221 -16.53 14.56 -1.21
CA ASP A 221 -17.87 15.15 -1.09
C ASP A 221 -18.77 14.73 -2.27
N ARG A 222 -20.08 14.85 -2.06
CA ARG A 222 -21.12 14.47 -3.05
C ARG A 222 -21.12 15.40 -4.26
#